data_072c737c510b7e7dd2d26418c6d5352a
#
_entry.id   072c737c510b7e7dd2d26418c6d5352a
#
_cell.length_a   1.000
_cell.length_b   1.000
_cell.length_c   1.000
_cell.angle_alpha   90.00
_cell.angle_beta   90.00
_cell.angle_gamma   90.00
#
_symmetry.space_group_name_H-M   'P 1'
#
loop_
_entity.id
_entity.type
_entity.pdbx_description
1 polymer ?
#
loop_
_entity_poly.entity_id
_entity_poly.type
_entity_poly.pdbx_seq_one_letter_code
_entity_poly.pdbx_strand_id
1 'polypeptide(L)'
;MITVKLQGGLGNQLFQYALGRSLMEKGNDVVFDKSFFTNNIKYTNRPFSLEAFKLSTKIKIENAPQTLNLFKKIFYRLDSDRRVRFVKSFLTSPNSYMDGYYNSENYFKDIRSQLLEELVLKEKTDAYIEMENLIRSTPNSLVVHARRTDYLTSTGFTILDENYYKRALENFPPDVRIFAFSDDPQWLMSALGSEAYVVSGKGLTDYEELSLMTLGQNFIIANSTFSWWGAWLSQSGNKKVVAPASWFTSKLWWRANRDVVPEGWVRV
;
A
#
# COMPACT_ATOMS: atom_id res chain seq x y z
N MET A 1 -10.93 20.43 -13.41
CA MET A 1 -9.63 20.04 -12.80
C MET A 1 -9.87 19.40 -11.43
N ILE A 2 -9.29 18.25 -11.18
CA ILE A 2 -9.32 17.55 -9.89
C ILE A 2 -7.92 17.59 -9.29
N THR A 3 -7.79 17.94 -8.02
CA THR A 3 -6.51 17.87 -7.31
C THR A 3 -6.52 16.69 -6.34
N VAL A 4 -5.57 15.80 -6.46
CA VAL A 4 -5.40 14.65 -5.55
C VAL A 4 -4.20 14.92 -4.65
N LYS A 5 -4.43 14.99 -3.34
CA LYS A 5 -3.38 15.20 -2.35
C LYS A 5 -2.60 13.91 -2.12
N LEU A 6 -1.28 13.99 -2.27
CA LEU A 6 -0.35 12.93 -1.91
C LEU A 6 0.11 13.11 -0.46
N GLN A 7 -0.03 12.06 0.37
CA GLN A 7 0.34 12.11 1.80
C GLN A 7 0.57 10.72 2.38
N GLY A 8 1.30 10.66 3.50
CA GLY A 8 1.58 9.42 4.20
C GLY A 8 2.73 8.61 3.60
N GLY A 9 2.86 7.34 3.98
CA GLY A 9 3.88 6.43 3.45
C GLY A 9 3.60 5.98 2.02
N LEU A 10 4.57 5.30 1.40
CA LEU A 10 4.53 4.88 -0.01
C LEU A 10 3.22 4.17 -0.39
N GLY A 11 2.74 3.22 0.41
CA GLY A 11 1.48 2.52 0.11
C GLY A 11 0.27 3.45 0.01
N ASN A 12 0.20 4.51 0.83
CA ASN A 12 -0.85 5.52 0.72
C ASN A 12 -0.69 6.40 -0.52
N GLN A 13 0.56 6.78 -0.84
CA GLN A 13 0.87 7.55 -2.05
C GLN A 13 0.44 6.78 -3.30
N LEU A 14 0.64 5.46 -3.33
CA LEU A 14 0.22 4.60 -4.44
C LEU A 14 -1.32 4.54 -4.58
N PHE A 15 -2.08 4.47 -3.49
CA PHE A 15 -3.55 4.53 -3.55
C PHE A 15 -4.04 5.86 -4.13
N GLN A 16 -3.45 6.96 -3.69
CA GLN A 16 -3.78 8.30 -4.18
C GLN A 16 -3.39 8.47 -5.66
N TYR A 17 -2.21 7.95 -6.04
CA TYR A 17 -1.77 7.93 -7.43
C TYR A 17 -2.75 7.13 -8.31
N ALA A 18 -3.06 5.90 -7.92
CA ALA A 18 -3.95 5.02 -8.68
C ALA A 18 -5.37 5.60 -8.84
N LEU A 19 -5.91 6.26 -7.80
CA LEU A 19 -7.17 7.00 -7.92
C LEU A 19 -7.07 8.09 -8.97
N GLY A 20 -6.03 8.94 -8.90
CA GLY A 20 -5.85 10.05 -9.85
C GLY A 20 -5.66 9.52 -11.27
N ARG A 21 -4.89 8.45 -11.47
CA ARG A 21 -4.72 7.79 -12.77
C ARG A 21 -6.05 7.26 -13.32
N SER A 22 -6.86 6.61 -12.48
CA SER A 22 -8.19 6.16 -12.89
C SER A 22 -9.12 7.31 -13.30
N LEU A 23 -9.03 8.45 -12.61
CA LEU A 23 -9.79 9.66 -12.99
C LEU A 23 -9.31 10.23 -14.32
N MET A 24 -7.99 10.22 -14.59
CA MET A 24 -7.44 10.64 -15.90
C MET A 24 -7.94 9.75 -17.03
N GLU A 25 -7.96 8.44 -16.85
CA GLU A 25 -8.48 7.50 -17.87
C GLU A 25 -9.98 7.72 -18.16
N LYS A 26 -10.70 8.32 -17.23
CA LYS A 26 -12.10 8.76 -17.40
C LYS A 26 -12.24 10.16 -18.00
N GLY A 27 -11.15 10.73 -18.50
CA GLY A 27 -11.13 12.04 -19.19
C GLY A 27 -11.07 13.25 -18.27
N ASN A 28 -10.76 13.09 -16.98
CA ASN A 28 -10.61 14.23 -16.08
C ASN A 28 -9.19 14.83 -16.18
N ASP A 29 -9.11 16.15 -16.06
CA ASP A 29 -7.84 16.84 -15.82
C ASP A 29 -7.47 16.74 -14.34
N VAL A 30 -6.35 16.06 -14.04
CA VAL A 30 -5.91 15.73 -12.67
C VAL A 30 -4.52 16.27 -12.40
N VAL A 31 -4.36 16.89 -11.23
CA VAL A 31 -3.09 17.37 -10.67
C VAL A 31 -2.86 16.67 -9.33
N PHE A 32 -1.64 16.19 -9.10
CA PHE A 32 -1.23 15.61 -7.82
C PHE A 32 -0.51 16.64 -6.97
N ASP A 33 -1.03 16.89 -5.76
CA ASP A 33 -0.46 17.84 -4.81
C ASP A 33 0.48 17.15 -3.83
N LYS A 34 1.80 17.41 -3.93
CA LYS A 34 2.82 16.89 -3.02
C LYS A 34 3.21 17.85 -1.88
N SER A 35 2.48 18.94 -1.67
CA SER A 35 2.80 19.95 -0.65
C SER A 35 2.86 19.39 0.79
N PHE A 36 2.25 18.24 1.06
CA PHE A 36 2.35 17.54 2.34
C PHE A 36 3.81 17.25 2.71
N PHE A 37 4.63 16.85 1.75
CA PHE A 37 6.02 16.44 1.99
C PHE A 37 6.98 17.63 2.15
N THR A 38 6.61 18.81 1.64
CA THR A 38 7.39 20.04 1.82
C THR A 38 7.00 20.80 3.08
N ASN A 39 5.72 20.77 3.49
CA ASN A 39 5.20 21.61 4.57
C ASN A 39 5.15 20.91 5.93
N ASN A 40 5.26 19.57 5.98
CA ASN A 40 5.08 18.78 7.20
C ASN A 40 6.34 17.99 7.62
N ILE A 41 7.52 18.40 7.19
CA ILE A 41 8.80 17.74 7.49
C ILE A 41 9.00 17.51 9.01
N LYS A 42 8.44 18.39 9.85
CA LYS A 42 8.53 18.28 11.31
C LYS A 42 7.62 17.19 11.91
N TYR A 43 6.62 16.73 11.18
CA TYR A 43 5.56 15.84 11.73
C TYR A 43 5.54 14.45 11.12
N THR A 44 6.21 14.24 9.99
CA THR A 44 6.26 12.93 9.35
C THR A 44 7.67 12.68 8.79
N ASN A 45 8.28 11.58 9.22
CA ASN A 45 9.54 11.09 8.64
C ASN A 45 9.27 10.24 7.38
N ARG A 46 8.25 10.58 6.59
CA ARG A 46 7.84 9.83 5.38
C ARG A 46 8.24 10.60 4.14
N PRO A 47 9.19 10.05 3.33
CA PRO A 47 9.60 10.68 2.10
C PRO A 47 8.51 10.60 1.02
N PHE A 48 8.64 11.47 0.01
CA PHE A 48 7.91 11.32 -1.24
C PHE A 48 8.66 10.29 -2.11
N SER A 49 8.07 9.10 -2.27
CA SER A 49 8.74 7.95 -2.89
C SER A 49 8.21 7.58 -4.28
N LEU A 50 7.14 8.24 -4.77
CA LEU A 50 6.59 7.93 -6.10
C LEU A 50 7.57 8.22 -7.25
N GLU A 51 8.50 9.16 -7.08
CA GLU A 51 9.50 9.50 -8.10
C GLU A 51 10.45 8.36 -8.46
N ALA A 52 10.52 7.31 -7.65
CA ALA A 52 11.30 6.10 -7.94
C ALA A 52 10.69 5.23 -9.06
N PHE A 53 9.41 5.43 -9.39
CA PHE A 53 8.70 4.62 -10.39
C PHE A 53 8.60 5.30 -11.75
N LYS A 54 8.40 4.49 -12.82
CA LYS A 54 8.21 4.93 -14.21
C LYS A 54 6.80 5.49 -14.45
N LEU A 55 6.37 6.41 -13.62
CA LEU A 55 5.03 6.99 -13.70
C LEU A 55 4.68 7.48 -15.10
N SER A 56 3.38 7.57 -15.42
CA SER A 56 2.91 8.14 -16.68
C SER A 56 3.47 9.53 -16.93
N THR A 57 3.92 9.80 -18.14
CA THR A 57 4.41 11.13 -18.54
C THR A 57 3.30 12.19 -18.63
N LYS A 58 2.05 11.77 -18.62
CA LYS A 58 0.88 12.67 -18.67
C LYS A 58 0.52 13.30 -17.34
N ILE A 59 1.12 12.80 -16.21
CA ILE A 59 0.79 13.31 -14.88
C ILE A 59 1.47 14.65 -14.59
N LYS A 60 0.79 15.45 -13.77
CA LYS A 60 1.34 16.69 -13.20
C LYS A 60 1.43 16.52 -11.68
N ILE A 61 2.65 16.59 -11.13
CA ILE A 61 2.90 16.54 -9.68
C ILE A 61 3.51 17.88 -9.28
N GLU A 62 2.83 18.63 -8.44
CA GLU A 62 3.24 19.99 -8.04
C GLU A 62 2.86 20.28 -6.58
N ASN A 63 3.34 21.40 -6.06
CA ASN A 63 2.91 21.89 -4.75
C ASN A 63 1.70 22.80 -4.96
N ALA A 64 0.52 22.39 -4.51
CA ALA A 64 -0.67 23.22 -4.61
C ALA A 64 -0.56 24.48 -3.73
N PRO A 65 -1.07 25.63 -4.19
CA PRO A 65 -1.10 26.87 -3.41
C PRO A 65 -1.86 26.67 -2.09
N GLN A 66 -1.32 27.17 -0.98
CA GLN A 66 -1.94 27.06 0.35
C GLN A 66 -3.37 27.66 0.43
N THR A 67 -3.70 28.59 -0.43
CA THR A 67 -5.01 29.24 -0.50
C THR A 67 -6.16 28.31 -0.90
N LEU A 68 -5.88 27.22 -1.64
CA LEU A 68 -6.87 26.19 -1.98
C LEU A 68 -7.33 25.37 -0.77
N ASN A 69 -6.60 25.43 0.34
CA ASN A 69 -6.77 24.54 1.49
C ASN A 69 -7.82 24.99 2.52
N LEU A 70 -8.14 26.28 2.66
CA LEU A 70 -8.95 26.75 3.79
C LEU A 70 -10.44 26.44 3.64
N PHE A 71 -11.02 26.64 2.48
CA PHE A 71 -12.46 26.42 2.27
C PHE A 71 -12.85 24.95 2.09
N LYS A 72 -11.94 24.12 1.57
CA LYS A 72 -12.21 22.70 1.28
C LYS A 72 -11.92 21.78 2.47
N LYS A 73 -11.05 22.15 3.41
CA LYS A 73 -10.75 21.39 4.63
C LYS A 73 -11.95 21.16 5.55
N ILE A 74 -12.90 22.06 5.55
CA ILE A 74 -14.06 22.01 6.47
C ILE A 74 -15.01 20.85 6.09
N PHE A 75 -15.27 20.63 4.81
CA PHE A 75 -16.21 19.59 4.37
C PHE A 75 -15.68 18.14 4.48
N TYR A 76 -14.37 17.92 4.40
CA TYR A 76 -13.78 16.58 4.42
C TYR A 76 -13.34 16.09 5.81
N ARG A 77 -13.32 16.97 6.81
CA ARG A 77 -12.87 16.65 8.18
C ARG A 77 -13.90 15.85 8.99
N LEU A 78 -15.14 15.84 8.54
CA LEU A 78 -16.27 15.30 9.32
C LEU A 78 -16.54 13.81 9.10
N ASP A 79 -15.92 13.18 8.10
CA ASP A 79 -16.14 11.76 7.80
C ASP A 79 -14.81 11.05 7.50
N SER A 80 -14.13 10.62 8.54
CA SER A 80 -12.86 9.90 8.42
C SER A 80 -13.00 8.58 7.67
N ASP A 81 -14.15 7.91 7.77
CA ASP A 81 -14.45 6.68 7.06
C ASP A 81 -14.48 6.89 5.52
N ARG A 82 -15.08 8.00 5.05
CA ARG A 82 -15.10 8.32 3.60
C ARG A 82 -13.73 8.56 3.00
N ARG A 83 -12.76 8.99 3.79
CA ARG A 83 -11.39 9.22 3.33
C ARG A 83 -10.63 7.91 3.04
N VAL A 84 -11.12 6.80 3.54
CA VAL A 84 -10.49 5.48 3.44
C VAL A 84 -11.28 4.54 2.54
N ARG A 85 -12.59 4.38 2.77
CA ARG A 85 -13.44 3.44 2.05
C ARG A 85 -13.80 3.87 0.63
N PHE A 86 -14.36 2.97 -0.16
CA PHE A 86 -14.87 3.29 -1.49
C PHE A 86 -16.12 4.17 -1.45
N VAL A 87 -16.09 5.26 -2.20
CA VAL A 87 -17.22 6.19 -2.40
C VAL A 87 -17.36 6.49 -3.89
N LYS A 88 -18.34 5.87 -4.54
CA LYS A 88 -18.53 5.95 -6.01
C LYS A 88 -18.65 7.39 -6.53
N SER A 89 -19.27 8.29 -5.78
CA SER A 89 -19.43 9.69 -6.19
C SER A 89 -18.10 10.44 -6.34
N PHE A 90 -17.00 9.98 -5.75
CA PHE A 90 -15.70 10.59 -5.96
C PHE A 90 -15.18 10.40 -7.38
N LEU A 91 -15.62 9.35 -8.09
CA LEU A 91 -15.23 9.11 -9.47
C LEU A 91 -15.92 10.04 -10.48
N THR A 92 -16.94 10.76 -10.05
CA THR A 92 -17.76 11.64 -10.92
C THR A 92 -17.80 13.09 -10.46
N SER A 93 -17.09 13.46 -9.39
CA SER A 93 -17.09 14.79 -8.82
C SER A 93 -16.16 15.73 -9.63
N PRO A 94 -16.69 16.73 -10.36
CA PRO A 94 -15.85 17.69 -11.04
C PRO A 94 -15.24 18.71 -10.05
N ASN A 95 -14.11 19.30 -10.42
CA ASN A 95 -13.47 20.43 -9.70
C ASN A 95 -13.32 20.22 -8.18
N SER A 96 -12.74 19.08 -7.77
CA SER A 96 -12.62 18.71 -6.36
C SER A 96 -11.15 18.65 -5.91
N TYR A 97 -10.93 18.93 -4.62
CA TYR A 97 -9.68 18.66 -3.92
C TYR A 97 -9.86 17.40 -3.08
N MET A 98 -9.17 16.33 -3.44
CA MET A 98 -9.30 15.01 -2.83
C MET A 98 -8.24 14.82 -1.74
N ASP A 99 -8.62 15.02 -0.48
CA ASP A 99 -7.78 14.80 0.71
C ASP A 99 -8.21 13.52 1.45
N GLY A 100 -7.64 12.37 1.08
CA GLY A 100 -7.97 11.07 1.66
C GLY A 100 -6.96 10.01 1.30
N TYR A 101 -7.20 8.76 1.76
CA TYR A 101 -6.33 7.61 1.53
C TYR A 101 -6.87 6.66 0.46
N TYR A 102 -8.18 6.59 0.28
CA TYR A 102 -8.85 5.86 -0.82
C TYR A 102 -8.45 4.37 -0.92
N ASN A 103 -8.35 3.68 0.23
CA ASN A 103 -7.81 2.33 0.35
C ASN A 103 -8.79 1.26 -0.15
N SER A 104 -9.11 1.30 -1.44
CA SER A 104 -9.94 0.29 -2.10
C SER A 104 -9.58 0.17 -3.57
N GLU A 105 -9.40 -1.06 -4.05
CA GLU A 105 -9.15 -1.31 -5.48
C GLU A 105 -10.30 -0.87 -6.39
N ASN A 106 -11.52 -0.74 -5.86
CA ASN A 106 -12.68 -0.33 -6.63
C ASN A 106 -12.55 1.06 -7.27
N TYR A 107 -11.57 1.87 -6.85
CA TYR A 107 -11.26 3.13 -7.49
C TYR A 107 -10.49 2.97 -8.80
N PHE A 108 -9.67 1.91 -8.95
CA PHE A 108 -8.66 1.82 -10.00
C PHE A 108 -8.42 0.40 -10.56
N LYS A 109 -9.14 -0.63 -10.14
CA LYS A 109 -8.93 -2.01 -10.62
C LYS A 109 -9.06 -2.14 -12.14
N ASP A 110 -9.87 -1.28 -12.77
CA ASP A 110 -10.10 -1.27 -14.21
C ASP A 110 -8.86 -0.81 -15.02
N ILE A 111 -7.90 -0.13 -14.36
CA ILE A 111 -6.64 0.31 -14.99
C ILE A 111 -5.43 -0.47 -14.44
N ARG A 112 -5.63 -1.70 -13.98
CA ARG A 112 -4.56 -2.50 -13.39
C ARG A 112 -3.38 -2.71 -14.33
N SER A 113 -3.62 -2.91 -15.63
CA SER A 113 -2.56 -3.08 -16.64
C SER A 113 -1.66 -1.85 -16.73
N GLN A 114 -2.24 -0.65 -16.77
CA GLN A 114 -1.48 0.60 -16.80
C GLN A 114 -0.66 0.79 -15.51
N LEU A 115 -1.24 0.47 -14.36
CA LEU A 115 -0.52 0.56 -13.08
C LEU A 115 0.65 -0.43 -12.99
N LEU A 116 0.54 -1.62 -13.58
CA LEU A 116 1.64 -2.58 -13.66
C LEU A 116 2.80 -2.10 -14.53
N GLU A 117 2.53 -1.32 -15.57
CA GLU A 117 3.54 -0.72 -16.44
C GLU A 117 4.21 0.49 -15.78
N GLU A 118 3.43 1.32 -15.08
CA GLU A 118 3.87 2.57 -14.48
C GLU A 118 4.59 2.38 -13.13
N LEU A 119 4.18 1.38 -12.32
CA LEU A 119 4.74 1.14 -10.99
C LEU A 119 5.95 0.18 -11.02
N VAL A 120 6.81 0.36 -11.99
CA VAL A 120 8.11 -0.32 -12.13
C VAL A 120 9.21 0.65 -11.72
N LEU A 121 10.22 0.20 -10.98
CA LEU A 121 11.36 1.01 -10.58
C LEU A 121 12.14 1.53 -11.78
N LYS A 122 12.56 2.80 -11.74
CA LYS A 122 13.45 3.42 -12.73
C LYS A 122 14.84 2.82 -12.66
N GLU A 123 15.33 2.67 -11.44
CA GLU A 123 16.68 2.19 -11.12
C GLU A 123 16.59 1.08 -10.08
N LYS A 124 17.58 0.20 -10.07
CA LYS A 124 17.69 -0.93 -9.15
C LYS A 124 19.10 -0.95 -8.61
N THR A 125 19.25 -1.06 -7.29
CA THR A 125 20.56 -1.26 -6.65
C THR A 125 21.04 -2.71 -6.84
N ASP A 126 22.34 -2.94 -6.61
CA ASP A 126 22.89 -4.30 -6.64
C ASP A 126 22.23 -5.19 -5.58
N ALA A 127 21.96 -4.65 -4.40
CA ALA A 127 21.25 -5.35 -3.33
C ALA A 127 19.82 -5.76 -3.76
N TYR A 128 19.13 -4.89 -4.49
CA TYR A 128 17.83 -5.23 -5.07
C TYR A 128 17.95 -6.37 -6.09
N ILE A 129 18.92 -6.29 -7.02
CA ILE A 129 19.11 -7.28 -8.09
C ILE A 129 19.43 -8.67 -7.51
N GLU A 130 20.29 -8.74 -6.50
CA GLU A 130 20.59 -9.99 -5.79
C GLU A 130 19.32 -10.60 -5.19
N MET A 131 18.53 -9.78 -4.49
CA MET A 131 17.31 -10.25 -3.85
C MET A 131 16.20 -10.60 -4.87
N GLU A 132 16.08 -9.85 -5.96
CA GLU A 132 15.17 -10.17 -7.07
C GLU A 132 15.48 -11.55 -7.64
N ASN A 133 16.75 -11.85 -7.90
CA ASN A 133 17.20 -13.15 -8.42
C ASN A 133 16.87 -14.28 -7.43
N LEU A 134 17.11 -14.06 -6.14
CA LEU A 134 16.82 -15.04 -5.10
C LEU A 134 15.30 -15.35 -5.03
N ILE A 135 14.45 -14.33 -4.98
CA ILE A 135 12.99 -14.53 -4.88
C ILE A 135 12.46 -15.21 -6.14
N ARG A 136 12.88 -14.77 -7.32
CA ARG A 136 12.43 -15.34 -8.61
C ARG A 136 12.84 -16.78 -8.82
N SER A 137 14.04 -17.16 -8.36
CA SER A 137 14.54 -18.55 -8.47
C SER A 137 13.96 -19.50 -7.43
N THR A 138 13.25 -18.96 -6.42
CA THR A 138 12.69 -19.75 -5.31
C THR A 138 11.27 -20.21 -5.64
N PRO A 139 11.03 -21.51 -5.84
CA PRO A 139 9.68 -22.05 -6.02
C PRO A 139 8.89 -21.94 -4.70
N ASN A 140 7.56 -21.87 -4.80
CA ASN A 140 6.65 -21.77 -3.66
C ASN A 140 6.98 -20.62 -2.70
N SER A 141 7.44 -19.47 -3.24
CA SER A 141 7.79 -18.31 -2.42
C SER A 141 6.55 -17.71 -1.75
N LEU A 142 6.65 -17.49 -0.43
CA LEU A 142 5.64 -16.85 0.40
C LEU A 142 6.21 -15.54 0.95
N VAL A 143 5.67 -14.42 0.54
CA VAL A 143 5.98 -13.12 1.12
C VAL A 143 5.16 -12.93 2.39
N VAL A 144 5.82 -12.69 3.51
CA VAL A 144 5.17 -12.39 4.78
C VAL A 144 5.59 -11.00 5.24
N HIS A 145 4.61 -10.14 5.53
CA HIS A 145 4.86 -8.80 6.03
C HIS A 145 4.27 -8.58 7.42
N ALA A 146 5.05 -7.97 8.31
CA ALA A 146 4.58 -7.45 9.58
C ALA A 146 4.83 -5.94 9.70
N ARG A 147 3.85 -5.24 10.28
CA ARG A 147 3.95 -3.82 10.63
C ARG A 147 3.69 -3.66 12.12
N ARG A 148 4.67 -3.16 12.87
CA ARG A 148 4.61 -3.10 14.32
C ARG A 148 4.92 -1.73 14.91
N THR A 149 6.07 -1.17 14.62
CA THR A 149 6.65 -0.03 15.36
C THR A 149 5.67 1.10 15.66
N ASP A 150 5.13 1.76 14.66
CA ASP A 150 4.16 2.86 14.82
C ASP A 150 2.73 2.36 15.12
N TYR A 151 2.42 1.09 14.85
CA TYR A 151 1.10 0.51 15.13
C TYR A 151 0.91 0.16 16.60
N LEU A 152 1.98 -0.17 17.32
CA LEU A 152 1.91 -0.47 18.76
C LEU A 152 1.44 0.73 19.61
N THR A 153 1.69 1.94 19.11
CA THR A 153 1.26 3.19 19.76
C THR A 153 -0.01 3.79 19.16
N SER A 154 -0.53 3.21 18.06
CA SER A 154 -1.71 3.71 17.36
C SER A 154 -2.99 3.09 17.93
N THR A 155 -3.99 3.93 18.22
CA THR A 155 -5.32 3.47 18.64
C THR A 155 -6.25 3.13 17.47
N GLY A 156 -5.85 3.42 16.24
CA GLY A 156 -6.71 3.30 15.05
C GLY A 156 -6.57 1.99 14.29
N PHE A 157 -5.46 1.27 14.47
CA PHE A 157 -5.17 0.03 13.74
C PHE A 157 -5.26 -1.19 14.65
N THR A 158 -5.73 -2.30 14.09
CA THR A 158 -5.69 -3.59 14.79
C THR A 158 -4.23 -4.03 14.95
N ILE A 159 -3.82 -4.35 16.16
CA ILE A 159 -2.50 -4.92 16.40
C ILE A 159 -2.58 -6.40 16.07
N LEU A 160 -1.80 -6.84 15.09
CA LEU A 160 -1.69 -8.24 14.71
C LEU A 160 -0.69 -8.94 15.63
N ASP A 161 -1.14 -10.03 16.25
CA ASP A 161 -0.35 -10.87 17.14
C ASP A 161 0.21 -12.11 16.43
N GLU A 162 0.97 -12.94 17.14
CA GLU A 162 1.51 -14.19 16.63
C GLU A 162 0.41 -15.16 16.15
N ASN A 163 -0.77 -15.14 16.78
CA ASN A 163 -1.86 -16.03 16.41
C ASN A 163 -2.39 -15.70 15.01
N TYR A 164 -2.37 -14.43 14.60
CA TYR A 164 -2.70 -14.06 13.23
C TYR A 164 -1.77 -14.77 12.24
N TYR A 165 -0.45 -14.68 12.43
CA TYR A 165 0.52 -15.31 11.52
C TYR A 165 0.44 -16.82 11.52
N LYS A 166 0.23 -17.44 12.68
CA LYS A 166 0.04 -18.90 12.79
C LYS A 166 -1.18 -19.36 11.98
N ARG A 167 -2.35 -18.75 12.20
CA ARG A 167 -3.57 -19.07 11.41
C ARG A 167 -3.40 -18.76 9.91
N ALA A 168 -2.68 -17.71 9.58
CA ALA A 168 -2.42 -17.36 8.19
C ALA A 168 -1.55 -18.40 7.50
N LEU A 169 -0.51 -18.93 8.17
CA LEU A 169 0.37 -19.98 7.65
C LEU A 169 -0.38 -21.30 7.38
N GLU A 170 -1.42 -21.64 8.14
CA GLU A 170 -2.25 -22.83 7.92
C GLU A 170 -2.90 -22.87 6.52
N ASN A 171 -2.94 -21.74 5.81
CA ASN A 171 -3.45 -21.65 4.45
C ASN A 171 -2.44 -22.08 3.37
N PHE A 172 -1.21 -22.41 3.75
CA PHE A 172 -0.12 -22.74 2.83
C PHE A 172 0.49 -24.10 3.20
N PRO A 173 1.09 -24.81 2.22
CA PRO A 173 1.80 -26.04 2.51
C PRO A 173 3.05 -25.79 3.38
N PRO A 174 3.53 -26.79 4.13
CA PRO A 174 4.63 -26.61 5.09
C PRO A 174 6.00 -26.36 4.45
N ASP A 175 6.15 -26.63 3.17
CA ASP A 175 7.39 -26.49 2.41
C ASP A 175 7.54 -25.13 1.71
N VAL A 176 6.66 -24.15 1.99
CA VAL A 176 6.81 -22.81 1.44
C VAL A 176 8.10 -22.13 1.90
N ARG A 177 8.74 -21.42 1.00
CA ARG A 177 9.92 -20.59 1.32
C ARG A 177 9.49 -19.18 1.68
N ILE A 178 9.70 -18.80 2.93
CA ILE A 178 9.24 -17.53 3.47
C ILE A 178 10.28 -16.44 3.24
N PHE A 179 9.85 -15.34 2.63
CA PHE A 179 10.56 -14.06 2.56
C PHE A 179 9.87 -13.06 3.48
N ALA A 180 10.56 -12.69 4.56
CA ALA A 180 10.02 -11.87 5.65
C ALA A 180 10.39 -10.41 5.47
N PHE A 181 9.38 -9.54 5.49
CA PHE A 181 9.49 -8.10 5.42
C PHE A 181 8.87 -7.49 6.69
N SER A 182 9.62 -6.68 7.42
CA SER A 182 9.10 -6.08 8.65
C SER A 182 9.94 -4.89 9.11
N ASP A 183 9.32 -3.95 9.78
CA ASP A 183 9.98 -2.93 10.60
C ASP A 183 10.42 -3.45 11.98
N ASP A 184 10.05 -4.71 12.32
CA ASP A 184 10.50 -5.48 13.50
C ASP A 184 10.79 -6.94 13.07
N PRO A 185 11.93 -7.19 12.38
CA PRO A 185 12.23 -8.51 11.84
C PRO A 185 12.41 -9.58 12.91
N GLN A 186 12.97 -9.24 14.08
CA GLN A 186 13.21 -10.19 15.16
C GLN A 186 11.89 -10.73 15.72
N TRP A 187 10.93 -9.86 15.94
CA TRP A 187 9.60 -10.26 16.36
C TRP A 187 8.92 -11.15 15.31
N LEU A 188 9.00 -10.76 14.02
CA LEU A 188 8.36 -11.55 12.97
C LEU A 188 8.94 -12.95 12.88
N MET A 189 10.25 -13.10 12.99
CA MET A 189 10.90 -14.41 13.03
C MET A 189 10.39 -15.28 14.19
N SER A 190 10.25 -14.69 15.38
CA SER A 190 9.66 -15.39 16.53
C SER A 190 8.22 -15.82 16.29
N ALA A 191 7.41 -14.91 15.70
CA ALA A 191 5.99 -15.17 15.44
C ALA A 191 5.76 -16.26 14.38
N LEU A 192 6.64 -16.37 13.40
CA LEU A 192 6.55 -17.39 12.35
C LEU A 192 6.94 -18.79 12.86
N GLY A 193 7.82 -18.88 13.87
CA GLY A 193 8.29 -20.15 14.42
C GLY A 193 8.99 -21.06 13.40
N SER A 194 9.46 -20.52 12.30
CA SER A 194 10.05 -21.23 11.17
C SER A 194 11.24 -20.48 10.61
N GLU A 195 12.07 -21.16 9.83
CA GLU A 195 13.13 -20.54 9.06
C GLU A 195 12.53 -19.66 7.97
N ALA A 196 12.78 -18.34 8.06
CA ALA A 196 12.40 -17.39 7.05
C ALA A 196 13.62 -16.56 6.62
N TYR A 197 13.66 -16.18 5.36
CA TYR A 197 14.68 -15.29 4.87
C TYR A 197 14.23 -13.84 5.11
N VAL A 198 14.93 -13.14 6.02
CA VAL A 198 14.66 -11.73 6.30
C VAL A 198 15.20 -10.86 5.15
N VAL A 199 14.32 -10.09 4.52
CA VAL A 199 14.66 -9.17 3.42
C VAL A 199 14.89 -7.76 3.95
N SER A 200 14.05 -7.27 4.85
CA SER A 200 14.16 -5.91 5.39
C SER A 200 15.48 -5.67 6.13
N GLY A 201 15.95 -4.44 6.09
CA GLY A 201 17.18 -4.03 6.79
C GLY A 201 18.48 -4.34 6.05
N LYS A 202 18.43 -4.76 4.77
CA LYS A 202 19.60 -5.07 3.92
C LYS A 202 20.06 -3.90 3.04
N GLY A 203 19.85 -2.67 3.47
CA GLY A 203 20.23 -1.47 2.70
C GLY A 203 19.26 -1.13 1.57
N LEU A 204 18.10 -1.79 1.52
CA LEU A 204 17.05 -1.53 0.55
C LEU A 204 16.22 -0.30 0.96
N THR A 205 15.76 0.45 -0.03
CA THR A 205 14.79 1.52 0.16
C THR A 205 13.36 0.97 0.29
N ASP A 206 12.42 1.79 0.79
CA ASP A 206 11.02 1.38 0.91
C ASP A 206 10.39 0.99 -0.44
N TYR A 207 10.69 1.71 -1.52
CA TYR A 207 10.19 1.37 -2.85
C TYR A 207 10.83 0.10 -3.43
N GLU A 208 12.08 -0.21 -3.09
CA GLU A 208 12.72 -1.47 -3.46
C GLU A 208 12.12 -2.65 -2.70
N GLU A 209 11.92 -2.54 -1.37
CA GLU A 209 11.25 -3.59 -0.59
C GLU A 209 9.84 -3.86 -1.12
N LEU A 210 9.06 -2.80 -1.40
CA LEU A 210 7.72 -2.97 -1.98
C LEU A 210 7.78 -3.67 -3.34
N SER A 211 8.72 -3.28 -4.20
CA SER A 211 8.91 -3.91 -5.51
C SER A 211 9.30 -5.38 -5.39
N LEU A 212 10.20 -5.73 -4.46
CA LEU A 212 10.57 -7.12 -4.17
C LEU A 212 9.39 -7.96 -3.67
N MET A 213 8.52 -7.39 -2.84
CA MET A 213 7.31 -8.09 -2.42
C MET A 213 6.46 -8.53 -3.61
N THR A 214 6.39 -7.73 -4.70
CA THR A 214 5.55 -8.07 -5.86
C THR A 214 5.98 -9.37 -6.56
N LEU A 215 7.19 -9.85 -6.29
CA LEU A 215 7.77 -11.03 -6.91
C LEU A 215 7.33 -12.33 -6.25
N GLY A 216 6.75 -12.27 -5.05
CA GLY A 216 6.23 -13.42 -4.35
C GLY A 216 5.13 -14.15 -5.12
N GLN A 217 5.06 -15.46 -4.91
CA GLN A 217 4.00 -16.30 -5.48
C GLN A 217 2.76 -16.30 -4.59
N ASN A 218 2.95 -16.18 -3.27
CA ASN A 218 1.89 -16.16 -2.27
C ASN A 218 2.18 -15.09 -1.20
N PHE A 219 1.16 -14.72 -0.41
CA PHE A 219 1.26 -13.57 0.48
C PHE A 219 0.52 -13.77 1.80
N ILE A 220 1.17 -13.41 2.91
CA ILE A 220 0.54 -13.08 4.19
C ILE A 220 0.84 -11.60 4.45
N ILE A 221 -0.18 -10.76 4.43
CA ILE A 221 -0.01 -9.31 4.58
C ILE A 221 -0.44 -8.83 5.96
N ALA A 222 0.21 -7.77 6.45
CA ALA A 222 -0.31 -7.01 7.58
C ALA A 222 -1.46 -6.09 7.14
N ASN A 223 -2.11 -5.43 8.10
CA ASN A 223 -3.05 -4.32 7.85
C ASN A 223 -2.30 -3.04 7.43
N SER A 224 -1.44 -3.17 6.45
CA SER A 224 -0.57 -2.12 5.92
C SER A 224 -0.77 -1.93 4.42
N THR A 225 -1.01 -0.68 4.01
CA THR A 225 -1.11 -0.32 2.60
C THR A 225 0.15 -0.68 1.80
N PHE A 226 1.28 -0.80 2.46
CA PHE A 226 2.55 -1.19 1.87
C PHE A 226 2.51 -2.64 1.36
N SER A 227 2.24 -3.62 2.22
CA SER A 227 2.13 -5.01 1.81
C SER A 227 0.89 -5.31 0.98
N TRP A 228 -0.17 -4.51 1.13
CA TRP A 228 -1.33 -4.57 0.26
C TRP A 228 -0.91 -4.39 -1.21
N TRP A 229 -0.11 -3.35 -1.49
CA TRP A 229 0.39 -3.08 -2.84
C TRP A 229 1.37 -4.16 -3.32
N GLY A 230 2.24 -4.67 -2.46
CA GLY A 230 3.11 -5.80 -2.79
C GLY A 230 2.32 -6.99 -3.32
N ALA A 231 1.25 -7.39 -2.63
CA ALA A 231 0.38 -8.48 -3.05
C ALA A 231 -0.47 -8.14 -4.28
N TRP A 232 -1.02 -6.90 -4.37
CA TRP A 232 -1.91 -6.51 -5.45
C TRP A 232 -1.19 -6.39 -6.80
N LEU A 233 0.04 -5.85 -6.81
CA LEU A 233 0.86 -5.70 -8.03
C LEU A 233 1.49 -7.01 -8.48
N SER A 234 1.57 -8.04 -7.64
CA SER A 234 2.12 -9.34 -8.06
C SER A 234 1.35 -9.90 -9.26
N GLN A 235 2.11 -10.41 -10.23
CA GLN A 235 1.61 -11.02 -11.45
C GLN A 235 1.57 -12.56 -11.39
N SER A 236 1.77 -13.15 -10.20
CA SER A 236 1.62 -14.60 -10.01
C SER A 236 0.17 -15.03 -10.30
N GLY A 237 0.00 -15.96 -11.26
CA GLY A 237 -1.32 -16.32 -11.79
C GLY A 237 -2.25 -16.98 -10.76
N ASN A 238 -1.71 -17.82 -9.87
CA ASN A 238 -2.49 -18.58 -8.88
C ASN A 238 -2.16 -18.14 -7.46
N LYS A 239 -1.82 -16.86 -7.26
CA LYS A 239 -1.46 -16.36 -5.92
C LYS A 239 -2.60 -16.49 -4.92
N LYS A 240 -2.26 -16.98 -3.74
CA LYS A 240 -3.12 -16.88 -2.57
C LYS A 240 -2.64 -15.71 -1.70
N VAL A 241 -3.55 -14.83 -1.32
CA VAL A 241 -3.28 -13.72 -0.41
C VAL A 241 -4.11 -13.90 0.85
N VAL A 242 -3.45 -13.94 1.98
CA VAL A 242 -4.08 -13.95 3.31
C VAL A 242 -3.91 -12.56 3.94
N ALA A 243 -5.02 -11.99 4.35
CA ALA A 243 -5.11 -10.66 4.94
C ALA A 243 -5.83 -10.69 6.29
N PRO A 244 -5.61 -9.73 7.19
CA PRO A 244 -6.33 -9.68 8.46
C PRO A 244 -7.82 -9.37 8.24
N ALA A 245 -8.68 -10.05 9.00
CA ALA A 245 -10.13 -9.84 8.96
C ALA A 245 -10.51 -8.42 9.42
N SER A 246 -9.74 -7.85 10.32
CA SER A 246 -9.94 -6.49 10.82
C SER A 246 -8.69 -5.64 10.59
N TRP A 247 -8.85 -4.59 9.78
CA TRP A 247 -7.78 -3.63 9.48
C TRP A 247 -7.71 -2.52 10.52
N PHE A 248 -8.88 -2.02 10.93
CA PHE A 248 -9.08 -0.92 11.88
C PHE A 248 -9.82 -1.40 13.12
N THR A 249 -9.47 -0.84 14.28
CA THR A 249 -10.05 -1.21 15.59
C THR A 249 -11.48 -0.72 15.78
N SER A 250 -11.85 0.43 15.20
CA SER A 250 -13.14 1.05 15.41
C SER A 250 -14.26 0.33 14.66
N LYS A 251 -15.36 -0.01 15.36
CA LYS A 251 -16.59 -0.52 14.74
C LYS A 251 -17.22 0.49 13.76
N LEU A 252 -16.94 1.78 13.91
CA LEU A 252 -17.39 2.82 12.97
C LEU A 252 -16.74 2.68 11.59
N TRP A 253 -15.64 1.96 11.49
CA TRP A 253 -14.88 1.76 10.26
C TRP A 253 -15.18 0.42 9.57
N TRP A 254 -16.32 -0.20 9.87
CA TRP A 254 -16.68 -1.49 9.30
C TRP A 254 -16.74 -1.50 7.76
N ARG A 255 -17.16 -0.38 7.15
CA ARG A 255 -17.15 -0.22 5.69
C ARG A 255 -15.74 -0.15 5.14
N ALA A 256 -14.83 0.59 5.78
CA ALA A 256 -13.43 0.65 5.42
C ALA A 256 -12.77 -0.73 5.58
N ASN A 257 -13.05 -1.46 6.68
CA ASN A 257 -12.59 -2.84 6.88
C ASN A 257 -13.06 -3.79 5.76
N ARG A 258 -14.27 -3.61 5.26
CA ARG A 258 -14.80 -4.41 4.14
C ARG A 258 -14.10 -4.05 2.83
N ASP A 259 -13.96 -2.76 2.53
CA ASP A 259 -13.57 -2.26 1.22
C ASP A 259 -12.05 -2.30 0.97
N VAL A 260 -11.23 -2.33 2.04
CA VAL A 260 -9.76 -2.31 1.92
C VAL A 260 -9.18 -3.62 1.42
N VAL A 261 -9.77 -4.75 1.79
CA VAL A 261 -9.30 -6.08 1.35
C VAL A 261 -10.06 -6.50 0.10
N PRO A 262 -9.38 -6.73 -1.04
CA PRO A 262 -9.99 -7.19 -2.27
C PRO A 262 -10.85 -8.44 -2.10
N GLU A 263 -11.86 -8.57 -2.96
CA GLU A 263 -12.61 -9.80 -3.09
C GLU A 263 -11.70 -10.93 -3.58
N GLY A 264 -11.81 -12.11 -3.01
CA GLY A 264 -10.95 -13.25 -3.33
C GLY A 264 -9.69 -13.37 -2.46
N TRP A 265 -9.34 -12.37 -1.63
CA TRP A 265 -8.32 -12.54 -0.60
C TRP A 265 -8.91 -13.22 0.64
N VAL A 266 -8.16 -14.18 1.19
CA VAL A 266 -8.56 -14.89 2.41
C VAL A 266 -8.43 -13.97 3.62
N ARG A 267 -9.44 -13.92 4.48
CA ARG A 267 -9.43 -13.12 5.72
C ARG A 267 -9.34 -14.03 6.93
N VAL A 268 -8.36 -13.79 7.79
CA VAL A 268 -8.16 -14.57 9.03
C VAL A 268 -8.02 -13.70 10.27
#